data_b24aba9613f67dc3cb1d322a87506e20
#
_entry.id   b24aba9613f67dc3cb1d322a87506e20
#
_cell.length_a   1.000
_cell.length_b   1.000
_cell.length_c   1.000
_cell.angle_alpha   90.00
_cell.angle_beta   90.00
_cell.angle_gamma   90.00
#
_symmetry.space_group_name_H-M   'P 1'
#
loop_
_entity.id
_entity.type
_entity.pdbx_description
1 polymer ?
#
loop_
_entity_poly.entity_id
_entity_poly.type
_entity_poly.pdbx_seq_one_letter_code
_entity_poly.pdbx_strand_id
1 'polypeptide(L)'
;MRRVTFSSSVAKILMGTEDHIAVSASTGCFEVSTTIFPYTAWNTPYIHTAFGNGAATCAGVETAYNALKKKGKITEEIKFVNFAGDGATYDIGLQALSGAMERGHRMMYVCLNNEAYMNTGIQRSSATMMGASTTTSWAGAVQGGKKEFSKDMTEIMIAHNIPYVAQVSPHNWRDTVTKARKGFEADGPSFINAVSPCPRGWRFASEDTIAIAKLAVETCVWPIFEVVDGEYTLTGESSRIADGKLEKKPVLDWLKSQGRFKHLLQDKWEPTVEALQKEVDRRWEKLVKRASN
;
A
#
# COMPACT_ATOMS: atom_id res chain seq x y z
N MET A 1 -10.37 -13.48 -13.19
CA MET A 1 -8.99 -13.01 -13.38
C MET A 1 -8.60 -11.70 -12.66
N ARG A 2 -9.50 -10.96 -12.01
CA ARG A 2 -9.22 -9.71 -11.28
C ARG A 2 -8.56 -9.90 -9.89
N ARG A 3 -8.29 -11.13 -9.49
CA ARG A 3 -8.01 -11.52 -8.09
C ARG A 3 -6.53 -11.76 -7.77
N VAL A 4 -5.65 -11.80 -8.77
CA VAL A 4 -4.29 -12.35 -8.59
C VAL A 4 -3.37 -11.46 -7.76
N THR A 5 -3.41 -10.14 -7.93
CA THR A 5 -2.46 -9.24 -7.25
C THR A 5 -2.83 -9.02 -5.78
N PHE A 6 -4.11 -8.79 -5.49
CA PHE A 6 -4.59 -8.61 -4.11
C PHE A 6 -4.42 -9.88 -3.28
N SER A 7 -4.89 -11.02 -3.79
CA SER A 7 -4.75 -12.31 -3.08
C SER A 7 -3.30 -12.72 -2.91
N SER A 8 -2.43 -12.45 -3.88
CA SER A 8 -0.99 -12.72 -3.79
C SER A 8 -0.30 -11.89 -2.71
N SER A 9 -0.56 -10.58 -2.63
CA SER A 9 0.02 -9.72 -1.59
C SER A 9 -0.49 -10.09 -0.20
N VAL A 10 -1.78 -10.36 -0.06
CA VAL A 10 -2.40 -10.79 1.20
C VAL A 10 -1.80 -12.11 1.67
N ALA A 11 -1.75 -13.12 0.80
CA ALA A 11 -1.16 -14.42 1.15
C ALA A 11 0.30 -14.26 1.62
N LYS A 12 1.11 -13.46 0.91
CA LYS A 12 2.51 -13.20 1.29
C LYS A 12 2.63 -12.51 2.65
N ILE A 13 1.75 -11.56 2.95
CA ILE A 13 1.73 -10.88 4.23
C ILE A 13 1.37 -11.86 5.35
N LEU A 14 0.35 -12.69 5.16
CA LEU A 14 -0.06 -13.68 6.15
C LEU A 14 0.97 -14.79 6.36
N MET A 15 1.80 -15.09 5.38
CA MET A 15 2.97 -15.99 5.54
C MET A 15 4.05 -15.41 6.46
N GLY A 16 3.98 -14.16 6.86
CA GLY A 16 4.91 -13.51 7.78
C GLY A 16 4.76 -13.96 9.23
N THR A 17 3.71 -14.70 9.58
CA THR A 17 3.53 -15.24 10.95
C THR A 17 2.98 -16.66 10.93
N GLU A 18 3.34 -17.44 11.95
CA GLU A 18 2.74 -18.74 12.28
C GLU A 18 1.72 -18.62 13.43
N ASP A 19 1.61 -17.45 14.05
CA ASP A 19 0.68 -17.18 15.14
C ASP A 19 -0.77 -17.19 14.69
N HIS A 20 -1.68 -17.34 15.64
CA HIS A 20 -3.11 -17.10 15.41
C HIS A 20 -3.34 -15.64 15.01
N ILE A 21 -4.12 -15.43 13.97
CA ILE A 21 -4.43 -14.09 13.49
C ILE A 21 -5.94 -13.81 13.56
N ALA A 22 -6.28 -12.56 13.85
CA ALA A 22 -7.62 -12.01 13.65
C ALA A 22 -7.54 -10.91 12.59
N VAL A 23 -8.37 -11.01 11.57
CA VAL A 23 -8.34 -10.13 10.40
C VAL A 23 -9.53 -9.18 10.43
N SER A 24 -9.28 -7.91 10.24
CA SER A 24 -10.31 -6.94 9.87
C SER A 24 -10.08 -6.44 8.45
N ALA A 25 -11.15 -6.10 7.76
CA ALA A 25 -11.05 -5.54 6.42
C ALA A 25 -12.07 -4.43 6.21
N SER A 26 -11.61 -3.29 5.71
CA SER A 26 -12.50 -2.25 5.21
C SER A 26 -13.08 -2.65 3.87
N THR A 27 -14.32 -2.25 3.60
CA THR A 27 -14.95 -2.42 2.29
C THR A 27 -14.01 -1.98 1.16
N GLY A 28 -13.89 -2.79 0.12
CA GLY A 28 -13.04 -2.51 -1.03
C GLY A 28 -12.85 -3.72 -1.94
N CYS A 29 -12.01 -3.59 -2.98
CA CYS A 29 -11.77 -4.67 -3.94
C CYS A 29 -11.28 -5.96 -3.28
N PHE A 30 -10.44 -5.85 -2.26
CA PHE A 30 -9.93 -6.98 -1.50
C PHE A 30 -11.06 -7.69 -0.77
N GLU A 31 -11.85 -6.96 0.00
CA GLU A 31 -12.95 -7.51 0.79
C GLU A 31 -13.98 -8.19 -0.14
N VAL A 32 -14.48 -7.49 -1.16
CA VAL A 32 -15.45 -8.02 -2.11
C VAL A 32 -14.95 -9.30 -2.81
N SER A 33 -13.64 -9.44 -3.03
CA SER A 33 -13.09 -10.63 -3.68
C SER A 33 -12.93 -11.83 -2.76
N THR A 34 -12.93 -11.63 -1.43
CA THR A 34 -12.65 -12.69 -0.44
C THR A 34 -13.87 -13.08 0.41
N THR A 35 -14.93 -12.26 0.42
CA THR A 35 -16.12 -12.45 1.29
C THR A 35 -17.43 -12.22 0.54
N ILE A 36 -17.62 -12.86 -0.61
CA ILE A 36 -18.89 -12.81 -1.35
C ILE A 36 -19.91 -13.64 -0.58
N PHE A 37 -20.85 -12.98 0.10
CA PHE A 37 -21.90 -13.66 0.86
C PHE A 37 -22.67 -14.68 -0.01
N PRO A 38 -22.92 -15.91 0.49
CA PRO A 38 -22.60 -16.44 1.82
C PRO A 38 -21.21 -17.08 1.93
N TYR A 39 -20.35 -16.92 0.96
CA TYR A 39 -19.04 -17.55 0.89
C TYR A 39 -17.95 -16.67 1.50
N THR A 40 -16.91 -17.31 2.06
CA THR A 40 -15.71 -16.66 2.53
C THR A 40 -14.47 -17.45 2.10
N ALA A 41 -13.38 -16.73 1.79
CA ALA A 41 -12.08 -17.33 1.55
C ALA A 41 -11.24 -17.47 2.84
N TRP A 42 -11.79 -17.05 3.99
CA TRP A 42 -11.07 -16.96 5.26
C TRP A 42 -11.33 -18.18 6.14
N ASN A 43 -10.26 -18.79 6.63
CA ASN A 43 -10.29 -19.84 7.65
C ASN A 43 -9.66 -19.33 8.96
N THR A 44 -9.93 -18.08 9.33
CA THR A 44 -9.44 -17.38 10.51
C THR A 44 -10.51 -16.39 10.96
N PRO A 45 -10.56 -15.97 12.22
CA PRO A 45 -11.44 -14.90 12.67
C PRO A 45 -11.36 -13.68 11.76
N TYR A 46 -12.49 -13.29 11.19
CA TYR A 46 -12.55 -12.22 10.19
C TYR A 46 -13.74 -11.28 10.44
N ILE A 47 -13.50 -9.98 10.40
CA ILE A 47 -14.53 -8.94 10.49
C ILE A 47 -14.44 -8.04 9.26
N HIS A 48 -15.53 -7.97 8.48
CA HIS A 48 -15.74 -6.91 7.50
C HIS A 48 -16.31 -5.66 8.17
N THR A 49 -15.77 -4.50 7.85
CA THR A 49 -16.22 -3.22 8.38
C THR A 49 -16.64 -2.26 7.27
N ALA A 50 -17.46 -1.29 7.59
CA ALA A 50 -17.79 -0.21 6.68
C ALA A 50 -16.52 0.49 6.15
N PHE A 51 -16.64 1.08 4.96
CA PHE A 51 -15.54 1.75 4.26
C PHE A 51 -14.86 2.79 5.16
N GLY A 52 -13.53 2.67 5.33
CA GLY A 52 -12.73 3.54 6.19
C GLY A 52 -12.68 3.18 7.68
N ASN A 53 -13.50 2.23 8.17
CA ASN A 53 -13.57 1.91 9.61
C ASN A 53 -12.59 0.83 10.07
N GLY A 54 -11.76 0.27 9.19
CA GLY A 54 -10.90 -0.87 9.51
C GLY A 54 -9.98 -0.64 10.71
N ALA A 55 -9.33 0.51 10.77
CA ALA A 55 -8.43 0.85 11.88
C ALA A 55 -9.17 0.93 13.22
N ALA A 56 -10.32 1.61 13.27
CA ALA A 56 -11.12 1.73 14.47
C ALA A 56 -11.65 0.38 14.97
N THR A 57 -12.12 -0.47 14.03
CA THR A 57 -12.60 -1.81 14.34
C THR A 57 -11.48 -2.70 14.85
N CYS A 58 -10.33 -2.72 14.17
CA CYS A 58 -9.17 -3.52 14.59
C CYS A 58 -8.67 -3.11 15.98
N ALA A 59 -8.58 -1.80 16.24
CA ALA A 59 -8.23 -1.26 17.55
C ALA A 59 -9.23 -1.68 18.65
N GLY A 60 -10.53 -1.69 18.32
CA GLY A 60 -11.58 -2.15 19.24
C GLY A 60 -11.47 -3.66 19.54
N VAL A 61 -11.21 -4.49 18.53
CA VAL A 61 -11.03 -5.94 18.69
C VAL A 61 -9.78 -6.24 19.53
N GLU A 62 -8.66 -5.58 19.26
CA GLU A 62 -7.42 -5.70 20.02
C GLU A 62 -7.63 -5.29 21.49
N THR A 63 -8.31 -4.17 21.74
CA THR A 63 -8.64 -3.73 23.09
C THR A 63 -9.51 -4.74 23.84
N ALA A 64 -10.53 -5.30 23.19
CA ALA A 64 -11.38 -6.34 23.76
C ALA A 64 -10.59 -7.62 24.09
N TYR A 65 -9.71 -8.04 23.19
CA TYR A 65 -8.80 -9.16 23.41
C TYR A 65 -7.92 -8.92 24.65
N ASN A 66 -7.28 -7.77 24.76
CA ASN A 66 -6.42 -7.43 25.90
C ASN A 66 -7.21 -7.44 27.22
N ALA A 67 -8.45 -6.96 27.22
CA ALA A 67 -9.33 -7.01 28.39
C ALA A 67 -9.70 -8.46 28.78
N LEU A 68 -9.97 -9.33 27.80
CA LEU A 68 -10.28 -10.74 28.05
C LEU A 68 -9.04 -11.52 28.50
N LYS A 69 -7.88 -11.25 27.92
CA LYS A 69 -6.60 -11.84 28.32
C LYS A 69 -6.25 -11.48 29.77
N LYS A 70 -6.39 -10.19 30.15
CA LYS A 70 -6.19 -9.71 31.51
C LYS A 70 -7.14 -10.40 32.53
N LYS A 71 -8.35 -10.78 32.10
CA LYS A 71 -9.32 -11.53 32.90
C LYS A 71 -9.07 -13.05 32.90
N GLY A 72 -8.02 -13.55 32.25
CA GLY A 72 -7.71 -14.98 32.11
C GLY A 72 -8.73 -15.77 31.28
N LYS A 73 -9.54 -15.09 30.43
CA LYS A 73 -10.54 -15.74 29.58
C LYS A 73 -9.99 -16.19 28.23
N ILE A 74 -8.86 -15.64 27.83
CA ILE A 74 -8.09 -16.02 26.63
C ILE A 74 -6.64 -16.17 27.05
N THR A 75 -6.02 -17.27 26.64
CA THR A 75 -4.60 -17.59 26.94
C THR A 75 -3.74 -17.53 25.67
N GLU A 76 -4.34 -17.73 24.52
CA GLU A 76 -3.65 -17.76 23.22
C GLU A 76 -3.14 -16.36 22.83
N GLU A 77 -1.96 -16.34 22.20
CA GLU A 77 -1.45 -15.14 21.54
C GLU A 77 -2.14 -14.97 20.18
N ILE A 78 -2.69 -13.78 19.95
CA ILE A 78 -3.38 -13.45 18.69
C ILE A 78 -2.74 -12.18 18.11
N LYS A 79 -2.37 -12.25 16.83
CA LYS A 79 -1.92 -11.07 16.06
C LYS A 79 -3.10 -10.45 15.32
N PHE A 80 -3.15 -9.14 15.29
CA PHE A 80 -4.24 -8.39 14.64
C PHE A 80 -3.74 -7.76 13.36
N VAL A 81 -4.47 -7.96 12.27
CA VAL A 81 -4.15 -7.33 10.98
C VAL A 81 -5.39 -6.72 10.34
N ASN A 82 -5.26 -5.49 9.87
CA ASN A 82 -6.27 -4.84 9.06
C ASN A 82 -5.82 -4.71 7.62
N PHE A 83 -6.67 -5.07 6.68
CA PHE A 83 -6.46 -4.81 5.25
C PHE A 83 -7.44 -3.74 4.76
N ALA A 84 -6.91 -2.76 4.03
CA ALA A 84 -7.71 -1.70 3.43
C ALA A 84 -7.12 -1.26 2.08
N GLY A 85 -7.94 -0.69 1.20
CA GLY A 85 -7.47 -0.01 -0.01
C GLY A 85 -6.94 1.40 0.28
N ASP A 86 -6.36 2.01 -0.74
CA ASP A 86 -5.81 3.37 -0.65
C ASP A 86 -6.88 4.43 -0.32
N GLY A 87 -8.07 4.38 -0.91
CA GLY A 87 -9.14 5.32 -0.57
C GLY A 87 -9.55 5.24 0.90
N ALA A 88 -9.63 4.03 1.47
CA ALA A 88 -9.92 3.81 2.88
C ALA A 88 -8.75 4.22 3.79
N THR A 89 -7.52 4.26 3.30
CA THR A 89 -6.31 4.55 4.07
C THR A 89 -5.90 6.01 3.97
N TYR A 90 -5.77 6.54 2.75
CA TYR A 90 -5.25 7.88 2.46
C TYR A 90 -6.27 8.99 2.67
N ASP A 91 -7.56 8.65 2.60
CA ASP A 91 -8.67 9.60 2.59
C ASP A 91 -9.60 9.36 3.78
N ILE A 92 -10.70 8.63 3.60
CA ILE A 92 -11.80 8.57 4.56
C ILE A 92 -11.43 7.93 5.90
N GLY A 93 -10.49 6.99 5.93
CA GLY A 93 -10.08 6.29 7.18
C GLY A 93 -8.83 6.86 7.85
N LEU A 94 -8.21 7.91 7.29
CA LEU A 94 -6.95 8.45 7.81
C LEU A 94 -7.06 8.89 9.27
N GLN A 95 -8.16 9.52 9.67
CA GLN A 95 -8.38 9.94 11.04
C GLN A 95 -8.35 8.76 12.02
N ALA A 96 -9.09 7.70 11.71
CA ALA A 96 -9.16 6.51 12.57
C ALA A 96 -7.81 5.77 12.61
N LEU A 97 -7.11 5.71 11.47
CA LEU A 97 -5.77 5.13 11.37
C LEU A 97 -4.77 5.91 12.21
N SER A 98 -4.69 7.23 12.02
CA SER A 98 -3.82 8.13 12.80
C SER A 98 -4.04 7.97 14.31
N GLY A 99 -5.31 7.95 14.75
CA GLY A 99 -5.63 7.76 16.16
C GLY A 99 -5.28 6.35 16.69
N ALA A 100 -5.37 5.30 15.87
CA ALA A 100 -4.95 3.96 16.27
C ALA A 100 -3.42 3.86 16.44
N MET A 101 -2.67 4.48 15.51
CA MET A 101 -1.20 4.55 15.58
C MET A 101 -0.74 5.33 16.82
N GLU A 102 -1.32 6.50 17.06
CA GLU A 102 -1.00 7.36 18.20
C GLU A 102 -1.26 6.67 19.54
N ARG A 103 -2.35 5.90 19.67
CA ARG A 103 -2.67 5.16 20.88
C ARG A 103 -1.85 3.88 21.09
N GLY A 104 -0.99 3.52 20.14
CA GLY A 104 -0.08 2.38 20.28
C GLY A 104 -0.77 0.99 20.18
N HIS A 105 -1.91 0.87 19.49
CA HIS A 105 -2.58 -0.41 19.32
C HIS A 105 -1.67 -1.44 18.62
N ARG A 106 -1.47 -2.61 19.22
CA ARG A 106 -0.66 -3.70 18.65
C ARG A 106 -1.38 -4.37 17.48
N MET A 107 -1.38 -3.70 16.36
CA MET A 107 -1.97 -4.19 15.12
C MET A 107 -1.11 -3.83 13.92
N MET A 108 -1.09 -4.71 12.92
CA MET A 108 -0.52 -4.40 11.63
C MET A 108 -1.60 -3.85 10.69
N TYR A 109 -1.38 -2.67 10.14
CA TYR A 109 -2.26 -2.10 9.12
C TYR A 109 -1.63 -2.20 7.74
N VAL A 110 -2.32 -2.84 6.82
CA VAL A 110 -1.86 -3.07 5.45
C VAL A 110 -2.71 -2.28 4.48
N CYS A 111 -2.09 -1.34 3.77
CA CYS A 111 -2.70 -0.64 2.65
C CYS A 111 -2.41 -1.37 1.35
N LEU A 112 -3.44 -1.89 0.69
CA LEU A 112 -3.36 -2.43 -0.66
C LEU A 112 -3.60 -1.30 -1.67
N ASN A 113 -2.52 -0.62 -2.04
CA ASN A 113 -2.56 0.61 -2.82
C ASN A 113 -2.66 0.33 -4.32
N ASN A 114 -3.82 0.54 -4.90
CA ASN A 114 -4.06 0.49 -6.34
C ASN A 114 -4.30 1.87 -6.97
N GLU A 115 -4.06 2.93 -6.21
CA GLU A 115 -4.11 4.33 -6.61
C GLU A 115 -5.48 4.83 -7.11
N ALA A 116 -6.59 4.26 -6.61
CA ALA A 116 -7.94 4.77 -6.85
C ALA A 116 -8.97 4.11 -5.94
N TYR A 117 -10.17 4.71 -5.81
CA TYR A 117 -11.38 4.01 -5.40
C TYR A 117 -11.80 3.07 -6.54
N MET A 118 -11.15 1.90 -6.63
CA MET A 118 -11.25 1.01 -7.81
C MET A 118 -12.60 0.34 -7.93
N ASN A 119 -13.11 -0.19 -6.82
CA ASN A 119 -14.32 -1.02 -6.83
C ASN A 119 -15.57 -0.22 -7.18
N THR A 120 -15.65 1.02 -6.77
CA THR A 120 -16.80 1.91 -7.00
C THR A 120 -16.83 2.53 -8.39
N GLY A 121 -15.79 2.36 -9.19
CA GLY A 121 -15.75 2.83 -10.58
C GLY A 121 -14.53 3.66 -10.93
N ILE A 122 -13.41 3.44 -10.24
CA ILE A 122 -12.10 4.04 -10.59
C ILE A 122 -12.09 5.57 -10.35
N GLN A 123 -12.66 6.03 -9.23
CA GLN A 123 -12.56 7.44 -8.83
C GLN A 123 -11.17 7.74 -8.29
N ARG A 124 -10.79 8.99 -8.40
CA ARG A 124 -9.53 9.50 -7.86
C ARG A 124 -9.47 9.34 -6.33
N SER A 125 -8.38 8.83 -5.82
CA SER A 125 -7.98 8.89 -4.40
C SER A 125 -6.81 9.86 -4.20
N SER A 126 -6.42 10.12 -2.95
CA SER A 126 -5.19 10.88 -2.67
C SER A 126 -3.92 10.10 -3.02
N ALA A 127 -3.99 8.78 -3.18
CA ALA A 127 -2.89 7.94 -3.66
C ALA A 127 -2.71 8.03 -5.18
N THR A 128 -3.75 8.38 -5.93
CA THR A 128 -3.69 8.48 -7.40
C THR A 128 -2.54 9.39 -7.82
N MET A 129 -1.69 8.89 -8.70
CA MET A 129 -0.54 9.64 -9.20
C MET A 129 -0.98 10.83 -10.07
N MET A 130 -0.23 11.93 -10.03
CA MET A 130 -0.45 13.07 -10.92
C MET A 130 -0.44 12.62 -12.38
N GLY A 131 -1.32 13.18 -13.19
CA GLY A 131 -1.49 12.81 -14.60
C GLY A 131 -2.31 11.56 -14.84
N ALA A 132 -2.64 10.74 -13.82
CA ALA A 132 -3.46 9.57 -14.03
C ALA A 132 -4.90 9.92 -14.38
N SER A 133 -5.44 9.29 -15.43
CA SER A 133 -6.85 9.41 -15.81
C SER A 133 -7.72 8.49 -14.96
N THR A 134 -8.73 9.06 -14.30
CA THR A 134 -9.76 8.35 -13.53
C THR A 134 -11.15 8.86 -13.93
N THR A 135 -12.22 8.27 -13.39
CA THR A 135 -13.59 8.70 -13.67
C THR A 135 -13.94 10.07 -13.08
N THR A 136 -13.19 10.53 -12.07
CA THR A 136 -13.37 11.86 -11.44
C THR A 136 -12.20 12.83 -11.67
N SER A 137 -11.14 12.37 -12.36
CA SER A 137 -10.01 13.17 -12.84
C SER A 137 -9.66 12.67 -14.25
N TRP A 138 -10.56 12.90 -15.19
CA TRP A 138 -10.45 12.39 -16.56
C TRP A 138 -9.43 13.17 -17.38
N ALA A 139 -8.84 12.51 -18.36
CA ALA A 139 -7.98 13.13 -19.35
C ALA A 139 -8.79 13.54 -20.58
N GLY A 140 -8.54 14.73 -21.09
CA GLY A 140 -9.22 15.29 -22.25
C GLY A 140 -8.35 16.30 -23.00
N ALA A 141 -8.99 17.16 -23.81
CA ALA A 141 -8.28 18.16 -24.60
C ALA A 141 -7.59 19.23 -23.71
N VAL A 142 -8.20 19.57 -22.57
CA VAL A 142 -7.77 20.65 -21.68
C VAL A 142 -7.20 20.13 -20.35
N GLN A 143 -7.69 18.99 -19.87
CA GLN A 143 -7.29 18.42 -18.59
C GLN A 143 -6.48 17.14 -18.79
N GLY A 144 -5.33 17.06 -18.14
CA GLY A 144 -4.38 15.94 -18.22
C GLY A 144 -4.49 14.94 -17.07
N GLY A 145 -5.69 14.59 -16.60
CA GLY A 145 -5.86 13.71 -15.46
C GLY A 145 -5.77 14.45 -14.12
N LYS A 146 -5.34 13.75 -13.05
CA LYS A 146 -5.18 14.36 -11.72
C LYS A 146 -4.07 15.42 -11.73
N LYS A 147 -4.31 16.57 -11.12
CA LYS A 147 -3.37 17.71 -11.10
C LYS A 147 -2.37 17.66 -9.96
N GLU A 148 -2.79 17.15 -8.80
CA GLU A 148 -1.99 17.12 -7.59
C GLU A 148 -1.09 15.89 -7.52
N PHE A 149 0.06 16.02 -6.88
CA PHE A 149 0.89 14.88 -6.50
C PHE A 149 0.16 13.96 -5.51
N SER A 150 0.54 12.69 -5.50
CA SER A 150 0.03 11.73 -4.53
C SER A 150 0.50 12.09 -3.11
N LYS A 151 -0.39 11.90 -2.13
CA LYS A 151 -0.04 11.97 -0.71
C LYS A 151 1.00 10.88 -0.38
N ASP A 152 1.99 11.22 0.41
CA ASP A 152 3.01 10.27 0.87
C ASP A 152 2.57 9.63 2.19
N MET A 153 1.77 8.56 2.08
CA MET A 153 1.20 7.90 3.25
C MET A 153 2.27 7.17 4.08
N THR A 154 3.29 6.64 3.45
CA THR A 154 4.37 5.96 4.15
C THR A 154 5.11 6.95 5.06
N GLU A 155 5.43 8.14 4.57
CA GLU A 155 6.04 9.21 5.38
C GLU A 155 5.10 9.71 6.48
N ILE A 156 3.78 9.80 6.22
CA ILE A 156 2.80 10.18 7.25
C ILE A 156 2.79 9.15 8.39
N MET A 157 2.87 7.86 8.08
CA MET A 157 2.91 6.81 9.10
C MET A 157 4.24 6.80 9.87
N ILE A 158 5.35 7.07 9.20
CA ILE A 158 6.66 7.24 9.87
C ILE A 158 6.63 8.41 10.86
N ALA A 159 5.96 9.50 10.49
CA ALA A 159 5.80 10.68 11.37
C ALA A 159 4.98 10.42 12.64
N HIS A 160 4.27 9.28 12.75
CA HIS A 160 3.64 8.82 13.99
C HIS A 160 4.63 8.17 14.97
N ASN A 161 5.90 8.01 14.60
CA ASN A 161 6.94 7.35 15.39
C ASN A 161 6.54 5.93 15.84
N ILE A 162 5.80 5.21 14.99
CA ILE A 162 5.45 3.81 15.25
C ILE A 162 6.66 2.90 15.02
N PRO A 163 6.76 1.75 15.73
CA PRO A 163 7.95 0.88 15.71
C PRO A 163 8.32 0.38 14.32
N TYR A 164 7.33 0.15 13.44
CA TYR A 164 7.60 -0.43 12.13
C TYR A 164 6.74 0.16 11.02
N VAL A 165 7.38 0.59 9.94
CA VAL A 165 6.73 1.02 8.69
C VAL A 165 7.48 0.42 7.50
N ALA A 166 6.76 -0.10 6.51
CA ALA A 166 7.38 -0.63 5.30
C ALA A 166 6.62 -0.30 4.03
N GLN A 167 7.35 -0.21 2.93
CA GLN A 167 6.82 -0.14 1.58
C GLN A 167 7.26 -1.39 0.82
N VAL A 168 6.29 -2.10 0.21
CA VAL A 168 6.52 -3.40 -0.42
C VAL A 168 5.92 -3.47 -1.82
N SER A 169 6.40 -4.42 -2.61
CA SER A 169 5.88 -4.69 -3.96
C SER A 169 5.73 -6.19 -4.20
N PRO A 170 4.63 -6.64 -4.84
CA PRO A 170 4.33 -8.06 -5.04
C PRO A 170 5.33 -8.79 -5.94
N HIS A 171 6.16 -8.07 -6.72
CA HIS A 171 7.20 -8.71 -7.53
C HIS A 171 8.32 -9.32 -6.68
N ASN A 172 8.61 -8.73 -5.50
CA ASN A 172 9.60 -9.25 -4.56
C ASN A 172 8.89 -9.88 -3.35
N TRP A 173 8.46 -11.15 -3.52
CA TRP A 173 7.69 -11.84 -2.50
C TRP A 173 8.49 -12.12 -1.23
N ARG A 174 9.81 -12.39 -1.34
CA ARG A 174 10.68 -12.65 -0.18
C ARG A 174 10.81 -11.43 0.70
N ASP A 175 11.06 -10.27 0.09
CA ASP A 175 11.08 -8.98 0.79
C ASP A 175 9.74 -8.71 1.50
N THR A 176 8.62 -8.94 0.81
CA THR A 176 7.27 -8.75 1.37
C THR A 176 7.02 -9.64 2.59
N VAL A 177 7.37 -10.94 2.53
CA VAL A 177 7.20 -11.88 3.66
C VAL A 177 8.10 -11.49 4.83
N THR A 178 9.36 -11.13 4.56
CA THR A 178 10.30 -10.71 5.61
C THR A 178 9.81 -9.46 6.34
N LYS A 179 9.34 -8.46 5.60
CA LYS A 179 8.79 -7.23 6.17
C LYS A 179 7.50 -7.47 6.94
N ALA A 180 6.63 -8.35 6.43
CA ALA A 180 5.41 -8.73 7.14
C ALA A 180 5.72 -9.40 8.48
N ARG A 181 6.73 -10.29 8.54
CA ARG A 181 7.19 -10.90 9.80
C ARG A 181 7.60 -9.83 10.80
N LYS A 182 8.48 -8.91 10.42
CA LYS A 182 8.89 -7.79 11.28
C LYS A 182 7.70 -6.95 11.74
N GLY A 183 6.71 -6.70 10.84
CA GLY A 183 5.50 -5.97 11.18
C GLY A 183 4.63 -6.70 12.23
N PHE A 184 4.54 -8.04 12.18
CA PHE A 184 3.83 -8.84 13.19
C PHE A 184 4.59 -8.94 14.51
N GLU A 185 5.92 -8.88 14.47
CA GLU A 185 6.79 -8.96 15.65
C GLU A 185 6.97 -7.61 16.35
N ALA A 186 6.64 -6.50 15.69
CA ALA A 186 6.80 -5.15 16.23
C ALA A 186 6.09 -4.99 17.58
N ASP A 187 6.76 -4.33 18.52
CA ASP A 187 6.19 -4.03 19.84
C ASP A 187 5.36 -2.75 19.81
N GLY A 188 4.25 -2.81 19.12
CA GLY A 188 3.34 -1.69 18.90
C GLY A 188 2.64 -1.78 17.54
N PRO A 189 2.09 -0.66 17.06
CA PRO A 189 1.48 -0.61 15.74
C PRO A 189 2.52 -0.74 14.63
N SER A 190 2.12 -1.36 13.53
CA SER A 190 2.93 -1.43 12.32
C SER A 190 2.11 -1.11 11.08
N PHE A 191 2.77 -0.58 10.04
CA PHE A 191 2.13 -0.18 8.80
C PHE A 191 2.88 -0.71 7.59
N ILE A 192 2.16 -1.34 6.66
CA ILE A 192 2.70 -1.79 5.37
C ILE A 192 1.93 -1.14 4.24
N ASN A 193 2.63 -0.43 3.35
CA ASN A 193 2.09 0.11 2.11
C ASN A 193 2.49 -0.79 0.95
N ALA A 194 1.54 -1.51 0.36
CA ALA A 194 1.77 -2.48 -0.69
C ALA A 194 1.23 -1.97 -2.03
N VAL A 195 2.09 -1.73 -3.02
CA VAL A 195 1.60 -1.43 -4.37
C VAL A 195 0.80 -2.60 -4.92
N SER A 196 -0.35 -2.31 -5.47
CA SER A 196 -1.30 -3.32 -5.97
C SER A 196 -1.80 -2.93 -7.36
N PRO A 197 -0.99 -3.09 -8.42
CA PRO A 197 -1.38 -2.72 -9.77
C PRO A 197 -2.71 -3.35 -10.18
N CYS A 198 -3.64 -2.54 -10.65
CA CYS A 198 -4.96 -3.00 -11.05
C CYS A 198 -5.08 -3.02 -12.59
N PRO A 199 -5.12 -4.19 -13.25
CA PRO A 199 -5.17 -4.28 -14.71
C PRO A 199 -6.30 -3.47 -15.33
N ARG A 200 -7.46 -3.44 -14.68
CA ARG A 200 -8.61 -2.68 -15.17
C ARG A 200 -8.45 -1.17 -15.01
N GLY A 201 -8.06 -0.71 -13.82
CA GLY A 201 -7.95 0.72 -13.53
C GLY A 201 -6.75 1.36 -14.21
N TRP A 202 -5.64 0.67 -14.25
CA TRP A 202 -4.42 1.13 -14.90
C TRP A 202 -4.38 0.82 -16.41
N ARG A 203 -5.32 -0.03 -16.89
CA ARG A 203 -5.51 -0.37 -18.31
C ARG A 203 -4.28 -1.02 -18.93
N PHE A 204 -3.93 -2.20 -18.42
CA PHE A 204 -2.86 -3.06 -18.94
C PHE A 204 -3.32 -4.54 -18.93
N ALA A 205 -2.60 -5.42 -19.61
CA ALA A 205 -2.92 -6.85 -19.66
C ALA A 205 -2.63 -7.53 -18.30
N SER A 206 -3.50 -8.42 -17.83
CA SER A 206 -3.41 -9.00 -16.48
C SER A 206 -2.11 -9.76 -16.22
N GLU A 207 -1.52 -10.36 -17.24
CA GLU A 207 -0.23 -11.04 -17.22
C GLU A 207 0.94 -10.10 -16.88
N ASP A 208 0.83 -8.81 -17.19
CA ASP A 208 1.87 -7.80 -16.95
C ASP A 208 1.91 -7.29 -15.50
N THR A 209 0.97 -7.71 -14.65
CA THR A 209 0.81 -7.16 -13.29
C THR A 209 2.11 -7.15 -12.48
N ILE A 210 2.87 -8.26 -12.50
CA ILE A 210 4.11 -8.38 -11.74
C ILE A 210 5.24 -7.58 -12.40
N ALA A 211 5.30 -7.55 -13.72
CA ALA A 211 6.27 -6.75 -14.46
C ALA A 211 6.08 -5.24 -14.20
N ILE A 212 4.83 -4.77 -14.18
CA ILE A 212 4.50 -3.36 -13.87
C ILE A 212 4.83 -3.02 -12.41
N ALA A 213 4.56 -3.93 -11.47
CA ALA A 213 4.96 -3.75 -10.07
C ALA A 213 6.48 -3.66 -9.91
N LYS A 214 7.25 -4.46 -10.66
CA LYS A 214 8.71 -4.40 -10.70
C LYS A 214 9.19 -3.08 -11.31
N LEU A 215 8.60 -2.68 -12.43
CA LEU A 215 8.96 -1.44 -13.14
C LEU A 215 8.71 -0.21 -12.26
N ALA A 216 7.67 -0.20 -11.42
CA ALA A 216 7.43 0.86 -10.44
C ALA A 216 8.62 1.02 -9.45
N VAL A 217 9.26 -0.09 -9.06
CA VAL A 217 10.44 -0.07 -8.20
C VAL A 217 11.69 0.37 -8.96
N GLU A 218 11.90 -0.15 -10.16
CA GLU A 218 13.06 0.17 -11.01
C GLU A 218 13.08 1.65 -11.46
N THR A 219 11.92 2.29 -11.54
CA THR A 219 11.79 3.73 -11.84
C THR A 219 11.80 4.61 -10.59
N CYS A 220 11.89 4.02 -9.39
CA CYS A 220 11.77 4.69 -8.09
C CYS A 220 10.44 5.46 -7.89
N VAL A 221 9.42 5.18 -8.69
CA VAL A 221 8.04 5.61 -8.43
C VAL A 221 7.52 4.96 -7.16
N TRP A 222 7.92 3.71 -6.92
CA TRP A 222 7.56 2.94 -5.74
C TRP A 222 8.80 2.25 -5.16
N PRO A 223 9.71 2.98 -4.48
CA PRO A 223 10.88 2.35 -3.85
C PRO A 223 10.43 1.38 -2.75
N ILE A 224 11.17 0.28 -2.58
CA ILE A 224 10.94 -0.67 -1.50
C ILE A 224 11.95 -0.43 -0.38
N PHE A 225 11.43 -0.22 0.84
CA PHE A 225 12.22 0.09 2.02
C PHE A 225 11.43 -0.24 3.29
N GLU A 226 12.10 -0.21 4.42
CA GLU A 226 11.50 -0.30 5.74
C GLU A 226 12.10 0.75 6.68
N VAL A 227 11.35 1.06 7.73
CA VAL A 227 11.77 1.92 8.82
C VAL A 227 11.48 1.19 10.12
N VAL A 228 12.51 0.95 10.91
CA VAL A 228 12.46 0.30 12.21
C VAL A 228 12.91 1.31 13.24
N ASP A 229 12.05 1.67 14.18
CA ASP A 229 12.35 2.66 15.24
C ASP A 229 12.99 3.96 14.71
N GLY A 230 12.54 4.42 13.54
CA GLY A 230 13.03 5.63 12.87
C GLY A 230 14.20 5.42 11.90
N GLU A 231 14.84 4.24 11.90
CA GLU A 231 15.99 3.93 11.05
C GLU A 231 15.54 3.40 9.68
N TYR A 232 15.96 4.08 8.61
CA TYR A 232 15.60 3.75 7.23
C TYR A 232 16.52 2.71 6.62
N THR A 233 15.97 1.70 5.99
CA THR A 233 16.72 0.66 5.25
C THR A 233 16.11 0.43 3.87
N LEU A 234 16.86 0.70 2.81
CA LEU A 234 16.50 0.33 1.45
C LEU A 234 16.68 -1.17 1.24
N THR A 235 15.75 -1.80 0.51
CA THR A 235 15.81 -3.25 0.27
C THR A 235 15.73 -3.58 -1.22
N GLY A 236 16.06 -4.81 -1.58
CA GLY A 236 15.92 -5.36 -2.93
C GLY A 236 16.51 -4.47 -4.04
N GLU A 237 15.72 -4.19 -5.05
CA GLU A 237 16.13 -3.36 -6.19
C GLU A 237 16.42 -1.91 -5.78
N SER A 238 15.70 -1.38 -4.80
CA SER A 238 15.94 0.00 -4.33
C SER A 238 17.32 0.15 -3.70
N SER A 239 17.78 -0.80 -2.89
CA SER A 239 19.15 -0.82 -2.38
C SER A 239 20.16 -0.89 -3.52
N ARG A 240 19.93 -1.77 -4.50
CA ARG A 240 20.84 -1.93 -5.64
C ARG A 240 20.94 -0.67 -6.51
N ILE A 241 19.85 0.09 -6.65
CA ILE A 241 19.85 1.37 -7.37
C ILE A 241 20.66 2.41 -6.57
N ALA A 242 20.44 2.49 -5.26
CA ALA A 242 21.20 3.41 -4.40
C ALA A 242 22.69 3.12 -4.40
N ASP A 243 23.07 1.85 -4.43
CA ASP A 243 24.47 1.38 -4.52
C ASP A 243 25.09 1.53 -5.93
N GLY A 244 24.35 1.98 -6.93
CA GLY A 244 24.80 2.03 -8.33
C GLY A 244 24.97 0.66 -9.01
N LYS A 245 24.45 -0.43 -8.40
CA LYS A 245 24.50 -1.80 -8.93
C LYS A 245 23.36 -2.11 -9.91
N LEU A 246 22.36 -1.26 -9.95
CA LEU A 246 21.23 -1.31 -10.87
C LEU A 246 20.92 0.10 -11.36
N GLU A 247 20.79 0.26 -12.67
CA GLU A 247 20.44 1.54 -13.27
C GLU A 247 18.97 1.90 -12.97
N LYS A 248 18.74 3.14 -12.53
CA LYS A 248 17.41 3.71 -12.35
C LYS A 248 16.78 3.99 -13.71
N LYS A 249 15.62 3.43 -13.97
CA LYS A 249 14.86 3.69 -15.21
C LYS A 249 14.12 5.03 -15.15
N PRO A 250 13.89 5.69 -16.31
CA PRO A 250 13.08 6.89 -16.36
C PRO A 250 11.62 6.61 -16.04
N VAL A 251 10.94 7.55 -15.40
CA VAL A 251 9.51 7.43 -15.05
C VAL A 251 8.64 7.21 -16.29
N LEU A 252 9.05 7.74 -17.43
CA LEU A 252 8.35 7.58 -18.71
C LEU A 252 8.11 6.10 -19.09
N ASP A 253 9.04 5.20 -18.75
CA ASP A 253 8.90 3.76 -19.05
C ASP A 253 7.72 3.17 -18.27
N TRP A 254 7.55 3.57 -17.00
CA TRP A 254 6.42 3.13 -16.20
C TRP A 254 5.10 3.76 -16.68
N LEU A 255 5.10 5.04 -17.09
CA LEU A 255 3.92 5.69 -17.65
C LEU A 255 3.45 5.01 -18.95
N LYS A 256 4.37 4.65 -19.84
CA LYS A 256 4.08 3.96 -21.10
C LYS A 256 3.44 2.58 -20.91
N SER A 257 3.72 1.90 -19.79
CA SER A 257 3.18 0.56 -19.53
C SER A 257 1.69 0.54 -19.16
N GLN A 258 1.02 1.72 -19.06
CA GLN A 258 -0.32 1.84 -18.51
C GLN A 258 -1.20 2.78 -19.33
N GLY A 259 -2.38 2.29 -19.74
CA GLY A 259 -3.30 3.08 -20.55
C GLY A 259 -3.89 4.31 -19.85
N ARG A 260 -3.88 4.37 -18.50
CA ARG A 260 -4.33 5.55 -17.75
C ARG A 260 -3.46 6.80 -17.94
N PHE A 261 -2.24 6.63 -18.48
CA PHE A 261 -1.30 7.70 -18.81
C PHE A 261 -1.11 7.92 -20.32
N LYS A 262 -1.82 7.18 -21.18
CA LYS A 262 -1.64 7.23 -22.64
C LYS A 262 -1.67 8.67 -23.21
N HIS A 263 -2.48 9.55 -22.64
CA HIS A 263 -2.57 10.95 -23.08
C HIS A 263 -1.30 11.76 -22.79
N LEU A 264 -0.53 11.40 -21.73
CA LEU A 264 0.73 12.05 -21.37
C LEU A 264 1.86 11.82 -22.39
N LEU A 265 1.67 10.89 -23.34
CA LEU A 265 2.63 10.61 -24.40
C LEU A 265 2.52 11.59 -25.58
N GLN A 266 1.63 12.59 -25.49
CA GLN A 266 1.50 13.69 -26.47
C GLN A 266 2.36 14.87 -26.02
N ASP A 267 3.01 15.54 -26.95
CA ASP A 267 3.95 16.65 -26.72
C ASP A 267 3.42 17.73 -25.78
N LYS A 268 2.13 18.07 -25.89
CA LYS A 268 1.49 19.08 -25.02
C LYS A 268 1.53 18.77 -23.54
N TRP A 269 1.77 17.50 -23.15
CA TRP A 269 1.84 17.06 -21.76
C TRP A 269 3.27 16.79 -21.29
N GLU A 270 4.28 17.05 -22.12
CA GLU A 270 5.69 16.93 -21.75
C GLU A 270 6.02 17.63 -20.43
N PRO A 271 5.55 18.87 -20.15
CA PRO A 271 5.78 19.52 -18.86
C PRO A 271 5.25 18.72 -17.65
N THR A 272 4.15 17.97 -17.83
CA THR A 272 3.60 17.12 -16.77
C THR A 272 4.50 15.91 -16.52
N VAL A 273 5.05 15.29 -17.57
CA VAL A 273 5.98 14.17 -17.47
C VAL A 273 7.28 14.61 -16.80
N GLU A 274 7.82 15.78 -17.17
CA GLU A 274 9.00 16.36 -16.53
C GLU A 274 8.76 16.66 -15.05
N ALA A 275 7.61 17.22 -14.69
CA ALA A 275 7.26 17.48 -13.30
C ALA A 275 7.16 16.19 -12.48
N LEU A 276 6.61 15.11 -13.07
CA LEU A 276 6.59 13.78 -12.46
C LEU A 276 8.00 13.22 -12.25
N GLN A 277 8.87 13.32 -13.27
CA GLN A 277 10.26 12.86 -13.16
C GLN A 277 10.99 13.60 -12.03
N LYS A 278 10.90 14.93 -12.00
CA LYS A 278 11.53 15.77 -10.97
C LYS A 278 11.02 15.42 -9.56
N GLU A 279 9.71 15.18 -9.39
CA GLU A 279 9.16 14.82 -8.09
C GLU A 279 9.60 13.42 -7.64
N VAL A 280 9.65 12.45 -8.55
CA VAL A 280 10.16 11.10 -8.25
C VAL A 280 11.64 11.16 -7.86
N ASP A 281 12.45 11.93 -8.60
CA ASP A 281 13.86 12.10 -8.30
C ASP A 281 14.06 12.76 -6.93
N ARG A 282 13.34 13.84 -6.65
CA ARG A 282 13.37 14.53 -5.35
C ARG A 282 13.00 13.61 -4.17
N ARG A 283 11.95 12.78 -4.32
CA ARG A 283 11.55 11.82 -3.28
C ARG A 283 12.60 10.73 -3.09
N TRP A 284 13.14 10.23 -4.20
CA TRP A 284 14.17 9.21 -4.20
C TRP A 284 15.47 9.71 -3.50
N GLU A 285 15.98 10.87 -3.88
CA GLU A 285 17.16 11.48 -3.26
C GLU A 285 16.98 11.70 -1.75
N LYS A 286 15.78 12.20 -1.35
CA LYS A 286 15.44 12.36 0.07
C LYS A 286 15.48 11.03 0.81
N LEU A 287 14.95 9.96 0.20
CA LEU A 287 14.91 8.62 0.80
C LEU A 287 16.32 8.03 0.92
N VAL A 288 17.12 8.11 -0.14
CA VAL A 288 18.53 7.65 -0.12
C VAL A 288 19.33 8.36 0.97
N LYS A 289 19.20 9.68 1.06
CA LYS A 289 19.88 10.46 2.11
C LYS A 289 19.51 10.00 3.52
N ARG A 290 18.25 9.66 3.77
CA ARG A 290 17.79 9.16 5.08
C ARG A 290 18.29 7.75 5.39
N ALA A 291 18.39 6.90 4.37
CA ALA A 291 18.88 5.54 4.52
C ALA A 291 20.43 5.45 4.60
N SER A 292 21.14 6.56 4.38
CA SER A 292 22.62 6.64 4.45
C SER A 292 23.11 7.26 5.76
N ASN A 293 22.23 7.79 6.59
CA ASN A 293 22.51 8.37 7.90
C ASN A 293 22.25 7.36 9.01
#